data_8f85d157e94b1246ddd11ca4cbd4c45f
#
_entry.id   8f85d157e94b1246ddd11ca4cbd4c45f
#
_cell.length_a   1.000
_cell.length_b   1.000
_cell.length_c   1.000
_cell.angle_alpha   90.00
_cell.angle_beta   90.00
_cell.angle_gamma   90.00
#
_symmetry.space_group_name_H-M   'P 1'
#
loop_
_entity.id
_entity.type
_entity.pdbx_description
1 polymer ?
#
loop_
_entity_poly.entity_id
_entity_poly.type
_entity_poly.pdbx_seq_one_letter_code
_entity_poly.pdbx_strand_id
1 'polypeptide(L)'
;NELTVPFKCEKCEKTFDYVQEIDPILASVPMLEDQYIVEIADLKIFIRPIDLQSSTELQIQAVEQAKIQDNLQAYDGSPENIKAFQDSMFKVAQSNVNIISRCIYIIETPDGQRVDDPKFIDEWINNINVDIFNTIMARLLTIQTITLNLQMKSECANCKNPFEIPIIIDQARFFG
;
A
#
# COMPACT_ATOMS: atom_id res chain seq x y z
N ASN A 1 0.81 -13.81 24.66
CA ASN A 1 0.16 -12.66 23.98
C ASN A 1 -1.01 -13.22 23.14
N GLU A 2 -2.23 -12.80 23.48
CA GLU A 2 -3.45 -13.26 22.83
C GLU A 2 -4.20 -12.07 22.24
N LEU A 3 -4.77 -12.27 21.04
CA LEU A 3 -5.64 -11.31 20.37
C LEU A 3 -7.06 -11.89 20.41
N THR A 4 -8.00 -11.13 20.99
CA THR A 4 -9.42 -11.51 21.00
C THR A 4 -10.16 -10.74 19.91
N VAL A 5 -10.75 -11.46 18.95
CA VAL A 5 -11.48 -10.88 17.83
C VAL A 5 -12.94 -11.34 17.89
N PRO A 6 -13.89 -10.42 18.04
CA PRO A 6 -15.30 -10.77 17.97
C PRO A 6 -15.67 -11.15 16.53
N PHE A 7 -16.29 -12.30 16.36
CA PHE A 7 -16.70 -12.82 15.06
C PHE A 7 -18.16 -13.27 15.08
N LYS A 8 -18.94 -12.88 14.07
CA LYS A 8 -20.31 -13.36 13.83
C LYS A 8 -20.30 -14.34 12.67
N CYS A 9 -20.67 -15.59 12.93
CA CYS A 9 -20.76 -16.61 11.90
C CYS A 9 -21.89 -16.32 10.92
N GLU A 10 -21.58 -16.24 9.64
CA GLU A 10 -22.59 -15.99 8.59
C GLU A 10 -23.63 -17.11 8.46
N LYS A 11 -23.24 -18.36 8.77
CA LYS A 11 -24.12 -19.52 8.60
C LYS A 11 -25.10 -19.73 9.77
N CYS A 12 -24.66 -19.51 11.01
CA CYS A 12 -25.50 -19.77 12.19
C CYS A 12 -25.82 -18.52 13.00
N GLU A 13 -25.34 -17.34 12.54
CA GLU A 13 -25.56 -16.01 13.11
C GLU A 13 -25.13 -15.81 14.57
N LYS A 14 -24.48 -16.82 15.17
CA LYS A 14 -23.95 -16.72 16.53
C LYS A 14 -22.67 -15.91 16.56
N THR A 15 -22.51 -15.12 17.60
CA THR A 15 -21.28 -14.34 17.87
C THR A 15 -20.41 -15.08 18.84
N PHE A 16 -19.11 -15.09 18.61
CA PHE A 16 -18.09 -15.67 19.44
C PHE A 16 -16.94 -14.71 19.60
N ASP A 17 -16.26 -14.76 20.75
CA ASP A 17 -14.96 -14.17 20.92
C ASP A 17 -13.91 -15.24 20.57
N TYR A 18 -13.20 -14.97 19.50
CA TYR A 18 -12.15 -15.85 19.03
C TYR A 18 -10.82 -15.39 19.58
N VAL A 19 -10.15 -16.28 20.35
CA VAL A 19 -8.84 -16.00 20.93
C VAL A 19 -7.76 -16.62 20.06
N GLN A 20 -6.86 -15.79 19.57
CA GLN A 20 -5.74 -16.19 18.73
C GLN A 20 -4.41 -15.85 19.42
N GLU A 21 -3.50 -16.81 19.47
CA GLU A 21 -2.12 -16.53 19.86
C GLU A 21 -1.43 -15.67 18.81
N ILE A 22 -0.75 -14.61 19.23
CA ILE A 22 -0.08 -13.65 18.32
C ILE A 22 1.23 -14.23 17.78
N ASP A 23 1.96 -15.01 18.57
CA ASP A 23 3.29 -15.50 18.21
C ASP A 23 3.29 -16.37 16.93
N PRO A 24 2.34 -17.32 16.71
CA PRO A 24 2.24 -18.04 15.44
C PRO A 24 1.93 -17.13 14.25
N ILE A 25 1.13 -16.07 14.46
CA ILE A 25 0.81 -15.11 13.42
C ILE A 25 2.08 -14.34 13.01
N LEU A 26 2.81 -13.82 13.99
CA LEU A 26 4.07 -13.10 13.74
C LEU A 26 5.11 -14.00 13.05
N ALA A 27 5.18 -15.28 13.43
CA ALA A 27 6.08 -16.24 12.80
C ALA A 27 5.70 -16.57 11.35
N SER A 28 4.44 -16.39 10.97
CA SER A 28 3.94 -16.63 9.61
C SER A 28 4.10 -15.43 8.67
N VAL A 29 4.40 -14.24 9.22
CA VAL A 29 4.61 -13.04 8.42
C VAL A 29 5.94 -13.14 7.70
N PRO A 30 5.98 -13.09 6.36
CA PRO A 30 7.25 -13.07 5.64
C PRO A 30 8.02 -11.82 6.05
N MET A 31 9.28 -11.99 6.42
CA MET A 31 10.16 -10.84 6.68
C MET A 31 10.41 -10.11 5.37
N LEU A 32 10.24 -8.79 5.42
CA LEU A 32 10.67 -7.94 4.31
C LEU A 32 12.19 -7.95 4.24
N GLU A 33 12.71 -7.94 3.02
CA GLU A 33 14.11 -7.65 2.79
C GLU A 33 14.37 -6.15 3.03
N ASP A 34 15.58 -5.81 3.46
CA ASP A 34 15.95 -4.41 3.70
C ASP A 34 15.96 -3.60 2.39
N GLN A 35 16.15 -4.29 1.27
CA GLN A 35 16.22 -3.69 -0.06
C GLN A 35 15.70 -4.63 -1.15
N TYR A 36 15.10 -4.04 -2.16
CA TYR A 36 14.66 -4.73 -3.37
C TYR A 36 15.26 -4.05 -4.59
N ILE A 37 15.55 -4.84 -5.63
CA ILE A 37 16.14 -4.32 -6.87
C ILE A 37 15.11 -4.40 -7.98
N VAL A 38 15.00 -3.32 -8.75
CA VAL A 38 14.27 -3.25 -10.03
C VAL A 38 15.30 -3.01 -11.12
N GLU A 39 15.43 -3.94 -12.06
CA GLU A 39 16.29 -3.80 -13.22
C GLU A 39 15.44 -3.37 -14.41
N ILE A 40 15.70 -2.19 -14.96
CA ILE A 40 14.99 -1.64 -16.12
C ILE A 40 15.86 -0.66 -16.88
N ALA A 41 15.84 -0.74 -18.23
CA ALA A 41 16.59 0.15 -19.11
C ALA A 41 18.08 0.24 -18.76
N ASP A 42 18.71 -0.90 -18.42
CA ASP A 42 20.10 -1.04 -17.99
C ASP A 42 20.45 -0.34 -16.66
N LEU A 43 19.44 0.15 -15.94
CA LEU A 43 19.57 0.69 -14.60
C LEU A 43 19.23 -0.36 -13.53
N LYS A 44 19.91 -0.30 -12.39
CA LYS A 44 19.53 -1.03 -11.18
C LYS A 44 19.01 -0.01 -10.17
N ILE A 45 17.72 -0.09 -9.88
CA ILE A 45 17.05 0.80 -8.98
C ILE A 45 16.83 0.07 -7.66
N PHE A 46 17.45 0.56 -6.61
CA PHE A 46 17.31 0.00 -5.26
C PHE A 46 16.16 0.70 -4.56
N ILE A 47 15.14 -0.08 -4.22
CA ILE A 47 13.93 0.41 -3.56
C ILE A 47 13.76 -0.24 -2.19
N ARG A 48 13.12 0.49 -1.29
CA ARG A 48 12.66 0.01 0.01
C ARG A 48 11.13 -0.04 0.05
N PRO A 49 10.56 -0.84 0.94
CA PRO A 49 9.11 -0.88 1.13
C PRO A 49 8.54 0.51 1.42
N ILE A 50 7.27 0.70 1.07
CA ILE A 50 6.53 1.91 1.41
C ILE A 50 6.44 2.04 2.92
N ASP A 51 6.89 3.16 3.47
CA ASP A 51 6.82 3.43 4.90
C ASP A 51 5.39 3.75 5.36
N LEU A 52 5.20 3.80 6.67
CA LEU A 52 3.90 4.06 7.26
C LEU A 52 3.32 5.42 6.85
N GLN A 53 4.15 6.45 6.78
CA GLN A 53 3.72 7.78 6.37
C GLN A 53 3.21 7.76 4.93
N SER A 54 3.97 7.19 4.01
CA SER A 54 3.59 7.04 2.59
C SER A 54 2.35 6.16 2.43
N SER A 55 2.22 5.10 3.24
CA SER A 55 1.02 4.25 3.24
C SER A 55 -0.23 5.03 3.69
N THR A 56 -0.09 5.88 4.70
CA THR A 56 -1.19 6.75 5.17
C THR A 56 -1.56 7.77 4.09
N GLU A 57 -0.59 8.37 3.42
CA GLU A 57 -0.83 9.30 2.30
C GLU A 57 -1.59 8.61 1.15
N LEU A 58 -1.23 7.37 0.80
CA LEU A 58 -1.96 6.59 -0.22
C LEU A 58 -3.41 6.31 0.19
N GLN A 59 -3.67 6.01 1.46
CA GLN A 59 -5.03 5.80 1.96
C GLN A 59 -5.87 7.08 1.89
N ILE A 60 -5.32 8.22 2.28
CA ILE A 60 -5.97 9.52 2.17
C ILE A 60 -6.31 9.83 0.70
N GLN A 61 -5.36 9.61 -0.21
CA GLN A 61 -5.59 9.79 -1.64
C GLN A 61 -6.70 8.88 -2.19
N ALA A 62 -6.75 7.61 -1.77
CA ALA A 62 -7.81 6.70 -2.19
C ALA A 62 -9.21 7.21 -1.78
N VAL A 63 -9.32 7.78 -0.57
CA VAL A 63 -10.56 8.41 -0.10
C VAL A 63 -10.90 9.66 -0.92
N GLU A 64 -9.91 10.48 -1.24
CA GLU A 64 -10.12 11.68 -2.08
C GLU A 64 -10.53 11.31 -3.50
N GLN A 65 -9.89 10.29 -4.09
CA GLN A 65 -10.27 9.77 -5.41
C GLN A 65 -11.70 9.24 -5.43
N ALA A 66 -12.12 8.48 -4.40
CA ALA A 66 -13.48 7.99 -4.29
C ALA A 66 -14.50 9.15 -4.24
N LYS A 67 -14.21 10.21 -3.47
CA LYS A 67 -15.06 11.42 -3.43
C LYS A 67 -15.15 12.11 -4.78
N ILE A 68 -14.05 12.17 -5.53
CA ILE A 68 -14.03 12.74 -6.87
C ILE A 68 -14.89 11.90 -7.82
N GLN A 69 -14.79 10.58 -7.73
CA GLN A 69 -15.56 9.66 -8.55
C GLN A 69 -17.06 9.74 -8.26
N ASP A 70 -17.45 9.89 -7.00
CA ASP A 70 -18.84 10.14 -6.61
C ASP A 70 -19.34 11.49 -7.15
N ASN A 71 -18.52 12.54 -7.11
CA ASN A 71 -18.85 13.85 -7.65
C ASN A 71 -18.92 13.86 -9.18
N LEU A 72 -18.19 12.97 -9.88
CA LEU A 72 -18.30 12.81 -11.33
C LEU A 72 -19.69 12.34 -11.79
N GLN A 73 -20.47 11.69 -10.93
CA GLN A 73 -21.86 11.36 -11.23
C GLN A 73 -22.76 12.61 -11.28
N ALA A 74 -22.33 13.69 -10.62
CA ALA A 74 -22.99 15.01 -10.67
C ALA A 74 -22.31 15.97 -11.68
N TYR A 75 -21.47 15.44 -12.59
CA TYR A 75 -20.67 16.21 -13.52
C TYR A 75 -21.56 16.86 -14.59
N ASP A 76 -21.65 18.18 -14.56
CA ASP A 76 -22.44 19.00 -15.48
C ASP A 76 -21.65 19.54 -16.70
N GLY A 77 -20.35 19.19 -16.80
CA GLY A 77 -19.46 19.65 -17.86
C GLY A 77 -19.07 21.13 -17.76
N SER A 78 -19.33 21.79 -16.64
CA SER A 78 -18.93 23.18 -16.45
C SER A 78 -17.40 23.35 -16.44
N PRO A 79 -16.86 24.49 -16.92
CA PRO A 79 -15.41 24.73 -16.93
C PRO A 79 -14.79 24.65 -15.53
N GLU A 80 -15.53 25.04 -14.49
CA GLU A 80 -15.10 24.96 -13.09
C GLU A 80 -14.92 23.51 -12.64
N ASN A 81 -15.85 22.63 -12.99
CA ASN A 81 -15.79 21.20 -12.66
C ASN A 81 -14.68 20.50 -13.42
N ILE A 82 -14.45 20.83 -14.70
CA ILE A 82 -13.32 20.31 -15.48
C ILE A 82 -12.00 20.68 -14.81
N LYS A 83 -11.84 21.95 -14.44
CA LYS A 83 -10.61 22.44 -13.79
C LYS A 83 -10.39 21.76 -12.44
N ALA A 84 -11.42 21.67 -11.59
CA ALA A 84 -11.33 21.00 -10.29
C ALA A 84 -10.90 19.53 -10.42
N PHE A 85 -11.43 18.83 -11.43
CA PHE A 85 -11.03 17.47 -11.74
C PHE A 85 -9.56 17.38 -12.18
N GLN A 86 -9.13 18.23 -13.11
CA GLN A 86 -7.74 18.27 -13.57
C GLN A 86 -6.76 18.57 -12.42
N ASP A 87 -7.08 19.56 -11.58
CA ASP A 87 -6.26 19.92 -10.41
C ASP A 87 -6.16 18.76 -9.43
N SER A 88 -7.23 18.00 -9.24
CA SER A 88 -7.25 16.84 -8.37
C SER A 88 -6.41 15.68 -8.93
N MET A 89 -6.55 15.39 -10.22
CA MET A 89 -5.73 14.36 -10.89
C MET A 89 -4.25 14.72 -10.86
N PHE A 90 -3.92 16.01 -11.04
CA PHE A 90 -2.54 16.48 -10.95
C PHE A 90 -1.96 16.28 -9.54
N LYS A 91 -2.71 16.58 -8.48
CA LYS A 91 -2.29 16.35 -7.09
C LYS A 91 -2.03 14.88 -6.81
N VAL A 92 -2.89 14.00 -7.29
CA VAL A 92 -2.72 12.54 -7.15
C VAL A 92 -1.44 12.07 -7.87
N ALA A 93 -1.23 12.50 -9.10
CA ALA A 93 -0.02 12.16 -9.86
C ALA A 93 1.25 12.65 -9.14
N GLN A 94 1.26 13.89 -8.68
CA GLN A 94 2.39 14.47 -7.95
C GLN A 94 2.68 13.72 -6.64
N SER A 95 1.65 13.34 -5.91
CA SER A 95 1.82 12.58 -4.68
C SER A 95 2.36 11.17 -4.94
N ASN A 96 1.91 10.49 -5.99
CA ASN A 96 2.48 9.20 -6.39
C ASN A 96 3.97 9.31 -6.74
N VAL A 97 4.37 10.35 -7.46
CA VAL A 97 5.78 10.63 -7.76
C VAL A 97 6.58 10.82 -6.47
N ASN A 98 6.08 11.61 -5.53
CA ASN A 98 6.75 11.86 -4.25
C ASN A 98 6.90 10.57 -3.40
N ILE A 99 5.89 9.70 -3.41
CA ILE A 99 5.96 8.42 -2.69
C ILE A 99 7.01 7.51 -3.30
N ILE A 100 7.04 7.39 -4.64
CA ILE A 100 8.04 6.57 -5.33
C ILE A 100 9.44 7.12 -5.11
N SER A 101 9.63 8.44 -5.23
CA SER A 101 10.92 9.10 -4.99
C SER A 101 11.49 8.74 -3.62
N ARG A 102 10.64 8.75 -2.57
CA ARG A 102 11.05 8.37 -1.20
C ARG A 102 11.38 6.88 -1.04
N CYS A 103 10.80 6.02 -1.87
CA CYS A 103 11.08 4.59 -1.85
C CYS A 103 12.40 4.23 -2.56
N ILE A 104 12.86 5.05 -3.50
CA ILE A 104 14.14 4.86 -4.18
C ILE A 104 15.25 5.48 -3.31
N TYR A 105 16.31 4.72 -3.08
CA TYR A 105 17.43 5.23 -2.29
C TYR A 105 18.79 5.15 -3.03
N ILE A 106 18.92 4.33 -4.08
CA ILE A 106 20.08 4.30 -4.96
C ILE A 106 19.61 3.98 -6.38
N ILE A 107 20.22 4.65 -7.35
CA ILE A 107 20.14 4.30 -8.77
C ILE A 107 21.55 3.99 -9.24
N GLU A 108 21.79 2.76 -9.71
CA GLU A 108 23.05 2.34 -10.28
C GLU A 108 22.95 2.35 -11.81
N THR A 109 23.82 3.09 -12.45
CA THR A 109 23.92 3.22 -13.90
C THR A 109 24.70 2.05 -14.52
N PRO A 110 24.64 1.81 -15.85
CA PRO A 110 25.35 0.70 -16.50
C PRO A 110 26.86 0.71 -16.33
N ASP A 111 27.46 1.89 -16.15
CA ASP A 111 28.87 2.08 -15.87
C ASP A 111 29.25 1.89 -14.38
N GLY A 112 28.29 1.51 -13.55
CA GLY A 112 28.48 1.22 -12.13
C GLY A 112 28.50 2.45 -11.23
N GLN A 113 28.18 3.64 -11.74
CA GLN A 113 28.01 4.82 -10.89
C GLN A 113 26.73 4.68 -10.05
N ARG A 114 26.81 5.14 -8.81
CA ARG A 114 25.67 5.14 -7.86
C ARG A 114 25.26 6.56 -7.53
N VAL A 115 23.96 6.80 -7.73
CA VAL A 115 23.31 8.06 -7.38
C VAL A 115 22.41 7.82 -6.17
N ASP A 116 22.75 8.43 -5.04
CA ASP A 116 22.05 8.32 -3.76
C ASP A 116 21.56 9.68 -3.22
N ASP A 117 21.87 10.77 -3.93
CA ASP A 117 21.37 12.10 -3.56
C ASP A 117 19.85 12.18 -3.84
N PRO A 118 19.02 12.42 -2.81
CA PRO A 118 17.56 12.48 -2.95
C PRO A 118 17.09 13.52 -3.97
N LYS A 119 17.83 14.62 -4.17
CA LYS A 119 17.45 15.66 -5.14
C LYS A 119 17.59 15.18 -6.57
N PHE A 120 18.69 14.46 -6.86
CA PHE A 120 18.89 13.90 -8.19
C PHE A 120 17.90 12.75 -8.47
N ILE A 121 17.57 11.93 -7.45
CA ILE A 121 16.55 10.89 -7.57
C ILE A 121 15.18 11.54 -7.86
N ASP A 122 14.83 12.61 -7.14
CA ASP A 122 13.57 13.32 -7.34
C ASP A 122 13.49 13.98 -8.73
N GLU A 123 14.57 14.62 -9.18
CA GLU A 123 14.65 15.17 -10.53
C GLU A 123 14.53 14.06 -11.59
N TRP A 124 15.21 12.94 -11.39
CA TRP A 124 15.15 11.80 -12.31
C TRP A 124 13.75 11.22 -12.42
N ILE A 125 13.08 10.94 -11.29
CA ILE A 125 11.74 10.32 -11.28
C ILE A 125 10.69 11.23 -11.92
N ASN A 126 10.84 12.55 -11.82
CA ASN A 126 9.96 13.51 -12.47
C ASN A 126 10.15 13.57 -14.02
N ASN A 127 11.25 13.02 -14.54
CA ASN A 127 11.60 13.08 -15.97
C ASN A 127 11.62 11.72 -16.67
N ILE A 128 11.38 10.60 -15.97
CA ILE A 128 11.35 9.27 -16.58
C ILE A 128 10.10 9.07 -17.43
N ASN A 129 10.17 8.09 -18.32
CA ASN A 129 8.98 7.69 -19.06
C ASN A 129 8.00 6.91 -18.17
N VAL A 130 6.75 6.88 -18.61
CA VAL A 130 5.65 6.24 -17.86
C VAL A 130 5.84 4.73 -17.66
N ASP A 131 6.54 4.04 -18.56
CA ASP A 131 6.75 2.60 -18.46
C ASP A 131 7.72 2.25 -17.32
N ILE A 132 8.80 3.04 -17.18
CA ILE A 132 9.73 2.90 -16.06
C ILE A 132 9.01 3.18 -14.74
N PHE A 133 8.25 4.27 -14.68
CA PHE A 133 7.46 4.64 -13.52
C PHE A 133 6.49 3.53 -13.10
N ASN A 134 5.71 2.99 -14.05
CA ASN A 134 4.75 1.92 -13.79
C ASN A 134 5.43 0.62 -13.33
N THR A 135 6.61 0.30 -13.86
CA THR A 135 7.36 -0.88 -13.44
C THR A 135 7.81 -0.78 -11.99
N ILE A 136 8.33 0.40 -11.58
CA ILE A 136 8.72 0.65 -10.18
C ILE A 136 7.49 0.59 -9.26
N MET A 137 6.39 1.24 -9.66
CA MET A 137 5.14 1.23 -8.89
C MET A 137 4.59 -0.19 -8.73
N ALA A 138 4.53 -0.99 -9.79
CA ALA A 138 4.08 -2.37 -9.74
C ALA A 138 4.92 -3.21 -8.77
N ARG A 139 6.24 -2.99 -8.75
CA ARG A 139 7.14 -3.68 -7.80
C ARG A 139 6.87 -3.27 -6.36
N LEU A 140 6.70 -1.98 -6.09
CA LEU A 140 6.36 -1.47 -4.76
C LEU A 140 5.04 -2.04 -4.24
N LEU A 141 4.01 -2.08 -5.09
CA LEU A 141 2.72 -2.68 -4.75
C LEU A 141 2.85 -4.19 -4.46
N THR A 142 3.66 -4.92 -5.22
CA THR A 142 3.92 -6.34 -4.96
C THR A 142 4.57 -6.54 -3.60
N ILE A 143 5.56 -5.72 -3.25
CA ILE A 143 6.22 -5.77 -1.94
C ILE A 143 5.22 -5.49 -0.82
N GLN A 144 4.33 -4.51 -1.01
CA GLN A 144 3.31 -4.15 -0.03
C GLN A 144 2.30 -5.28 0.21
N THR A 145 1.92 -6.04 -0.82
CA THR A 145 0.98 -7.16 -0.68
C THR A 145 1.57 -8.33 0.10
N ILE A 146 2.89 -8.55 0.05
CA ILE A 146 3.56 -9.61 0.83
C ILE A 146 3.38 -9.41 2.33
N THR A 147 3.29 -8.16 2.80
CA THR A 147 3.23 -7.81 4.22
C THR A 147 1.83 -7.73 4.80
N LEU A 148 0.82 -7.54 3.98
CA LEU A 148 -0.55 -7.19 4.43
C LEU A 148 -1.51 -8.39 4.45
N ASN A 149 -1.09 -9.58 4.01
CA ASN A 149 -2.00 -10.73 3.92
C ASN A 149 -2.06 -11.53 5.23
N LEU A 150 -2.34 -10.84 6.34
CA LEU A 150 -2.61 -11.44 7.63
C LEU A 150 -4.06 -11.94 7.65
N GLN A 151 -4.28 -13.20 7.27
CA GLN A 151 -5.59 -13.85 7.34
C GLN A 151 -5.54 -14.98 8.37
N MET A 152 -6.48 -14.96 9.28
CA MET A 152 -6.70 -16.06 10.21
C MET A 152 -7.77 -16.99 9.66
N LYS A 153 -7.43 -18.27 9.52
CA LYS A 153 -8.36 -19.33 9.11
C LYS A 153 -8.80 -20.12 10.33
N SER A 154 -10.10 -20.28 10.51
CA SER A 154 -10.64 -21.06 11.61
C SER A 154 -12.02 -21.65 11.28
N GLU A 155 -12.62 -22.33 12.23
CA GLU A 155 -13.94 -22.93 12.10
C GLU A 155 -14.87 -22.45 13.20
N CYS A 156 -16.13 -22.25 12.85
CA CYS A 156 -17.17 -21.87 13.81
C CYS A 156 -17.34 -22.95 14.89
N ALA A 157 -17.21 -22.55 16.15
CA ALA A 157 -17.34 -23.48 17.29
C ALA A 157 -18.72 -24.17 17.33
N ASN A 158 -19.78 -23.54 16.80
CA ASN A 158 -21.13 -24.08 16.82
C ASN A 158 -21.48 -24.94 15.60
N CYS A 159 -21.19 -24.51 14.39
CA CYS A 159 -21.65 -25.18 13.16
C CYS A 159 -20.52 -25.70 12.27
N LYS A 160 -19.27 -25.59 12.70
CA LYS A 160 -18.06 -26.04 11.99
C LYS A 160 -17.89 -25.41 10.60
N ASN A 161 -18.58 -24.32 10.33
CA ASN A 161 -18.38 -23.59 9.08
C ASN A 161 -16.99 -22.95 9.08
N PRO A 162 -16.15 -23.19 8.05
CA PRO A 162 -14.86 -22.51 7.94
C PRO A 162 -15.06 -21.03 7.67
N PHE A 163 -14.18 -20.21 8.22
CA PHE A 163 -14.17 -18.77 7.98
C PHE A 163 -12.73 -18.24 7.96
N GLU A 164 -12.58 -17.08 7.33
CA GLU A 164 -11.34 -16.31 7.30
C GLU A 164 -11.62 -14.94 7.88
N ILE A 165 -10.80 -14.50 8.82
CA ILE A 165 -10.86 -13.16 9.40
C ILE A 165 -9.59 -12.41 9.02
N PRO A 166 -9.70 -11.24 8.36
CA PRO A 166 -8.53 -10.40 8.17
C PRO A 166 -8.08 -9.85 9.53
N ILE A 167 -6.80 -10.03 9.85
CA ILE A 167 -6.21 -9.43 11.05
C ILE A 167 -5.83 -8.00 10.70
N ILE A 168 -6.64 -7.05 11.16
CA ILE A 168 -6.36 -5.63 11.00
C ILE A 168 -5.57 -5.18 12.23
N ILE A 169 -4.30 -4.87 12.05
CA ILE A 169 -3.48 -4.24 13.07
C ILE A 169 -3.88 -2.77 13.12
N ASP A 170 -4.83 -2.46 14.00
CA ASP A 170 -5.23 -1.07 14.24
C ASP A 170 -4.22 -0.41 15.16
N GLN A 171 -3.36 0.42 14.56
CA GLN A 171 -2.30 1.13 15.29
C GLN A 171 -2.86 2.07 16.36
N ALA A 172 -4.08 2.60 16.20
CA ALA A 172 -4.72 3.46 17.18
C ALA A 172 -4.98 2.72 18.50
N ARG A 173 -5.12 1.40 18.48
CA ARG A 173 -5.34 0.58 19.68
C ARG A 173 -4.05 0.21 20.41
N PHE A 174 -2.87 0.42 19.81
CA PHE A 174 -1.59 0.17 20.47
C PHE A 174 -1.12 1.33 21.34
N PHE A 175 -1.65 2.53 21.12
CA PHE A 175 -1.24 3.76 21.79
C PHE A 175 -2.37 4.40 22.62
N GLY A 176 -3.49 3.70 22.80
CA GLY A 176 -4.64 4.14 23.62
C GLY A 176 -4.51 3.86 25.11
#